data_4eccd467772fa5a5d769f98b92794166
#
_entry.id   4eccd467772fa5a5d769f98b92794166
#
_cell.length_a   1.000
_cell.length_b   1.000
_cell.length_c   1.000
_cell.angle_alpha   90.00
_cell.angle_beta   90.00
_cell.angle_gamma   90.00
#
_symmetry.space_group_name_H-M   'P 1'
#
loop_
_entity.id
_entity.type
_entity.pdbx_description
1 polymer ?
#
loop_
_entity_poly.entity_id
_entity_poly.type
_entity_poly.pdbx_seq_one_letter_code
_entity_poly.pdbx_strand_id
1 'polypeptide(L)'
;MLYLSLLAVSCSVSAAKYPVLTESSPEKAGFNVERLNQMDRWISQQVDAGYPGVNLLIIKDNQIVYRKAWGAAKKYDGSVLMEQPVKATTGTLYDLASNTKMYATNFALQKLMSEGKLHPDDRIAKYIPGFADSPNDTIKGKNTLGFLTCCITAAVSRQIRNTRIKRSRARYIPRIKARRWR
;
A
#
# COMPACT_ATOMS: atom_id res chain seq x y z
N MET A 1 -32.32 53.07 22.89
CA MET A 1 -31.27 52.11 23.27
C MET A 1 -31.72 50.75 22.79
N LEU A 2 -31.22 50.31 21.62
CA LEU A 2 -31.50 48.96 21.08
C LEU A 2 -30.35 48.02 21.53
N TYR A 3 -30.68 47.01 22.32
CA TYR A 3 -29.77 45.90 22.65
C TYR A 3 -29.73 44.88 21.49
N LEU A 4 -28.61 44.85 20.81
CA LEU A 4 -28.34 43.84 19.78
C LEU A 4 -27.75 42.62 20.50
N SER A 5 -28.56 41.55 20.72
CA SER A 5 -28.10 40.29 21.29
C SER A 5 -27.43 39.48 20.18
N LEU A 6 -26.09 39.38 20.23
CA LEU A 6 -25.29 38.51 19.40
C LEU A 6 -25.52 37.04 19.87
N LEU A 7 -26.29 36.27 19.09
CA LEU A 7 -26.38 34.82 19.25
C LEU A 7 -25.12 34.21 18.63
N ALA A 8 -24.17 33.84 19.48
CA ALA A 8 -23.02 33.03 19.07
C ALA A 8 -23.48 31.58 18.83
N VAL A 9 -23.67 31.20 17.59
CA VAL A 9 -23.89 29.80 17.21
C VAL A 9 -22.54 29.08 17.30
N SER A 10 -22.30 28.41 18.41
CA SER A 10 -21.15 27.49 18.54
C SER A 10 -21.41 26.23 17.72
N CYS A 11 -20.82 26.17 16.53
CA CYS A 11 -20.80 24.97 15.71
C CYS A 11 -19.86 23.94 16.35
N SER A 12 -20.41 23.05 17.14
CA SER A 12 -19.67 21.90 17.69
C SER A 12 -19.36 20.94 16.55
N VAL A 13 -18.14 21.00 16.01
CA VAL A 13 -17.64 19.97 15.10
C VAL A 13 -17.48 18.71 15.94
N SER A 14 -18.48 17.82 15.89
CA SER A 14 -18.34 16.46 16.43
C SER A 14 -17.24 15.76 15.62
N ALA A 15 -16.08 15.56 16.24
CA ALA A 15 -15.02 14.74 15.63
C ALA A 15 -15.62 13.35 15.35
N ALA A 16 -15.67 12.97 14.08
CA ALA A 16 -16.13 11.65 13.68
C ALA A 16 -15.27 10.62 14.41
N LYS A 17 -15.90 9.87 15.31
CA LYS A 17 -15.24 8.83 16.09
C LYS A 17 -14.96 7.68 15.14
N TYR A 18 -13.74 7.60 14.61
CA TYR A 18 -13.34 6.46 13.80
C TYR A 18 -13.54 5.17 14.60
N PRO A 19 -14.09 4.11 14.00
CA PRO A 19 -14.25 2.84 14.69
C PRO A 19 -12.86 2.34 15.12
N VAL A 20 -12.69 2.18 16.42
CA VAL A 20 -11.47 1.57 16.97
C VAL A 20 -11.53 0.08 16.69
N LEU A 21 -10.51 -0.46 16.02
CA LEU A 21 -10.39 -1.90 15.83
C LEU A 21 -10.21 -2.58 17.20
N THR A 22 -11.04 -3.56 17.47
CA THR A 22 -10.94 -4.41 18.68
C THR A 22 -10.18 -5.69 18.35
N GLU A 23 -9.58 -6.32 19.35
CA GLU A 23 -8.94 -7.63 19.14
C GLU A 23 -9.98 -8.76 19.36
N SER A 24 -9.84 -9.81 18.57
CA SER A 24 -10.65 -11.03 18.67
C SER A 24 -9.77 -12.26 18.51
N SER A 25 -10.18 -13.37 19.13
CA SER A 25 -9.48 -14.62 18.86
C SER A 25 -9.82 -15.15 17.46
N PRO A 26 -8.87 -15.83 16.81
CA PRO A 26 -9.07 -16.40 15.46
C PRO A 26 -10.29 -17.31 15.39
N GLU A 27 -10.52 -18.12 16.42
CA GLU A 27 -11.65 -19.07 16.49
C GLU A 27 -12.99 -18.34 16.46
N LYS A 28 -13.14 -17.29 17.28
CA LYS A 28 -14.38 -16.49 17.34
C LYS A 28 -14.67 -15.81 16.00
N ALA A 29 -13.62 -15.45 15.27
CA ALA A 29 -13.73 -14.86 13.94
C ALA A 29 -13.93 -15.90 12.82
N GLY A 30 -14.02 -17.19 13.16
CA GLY A 30 -14.26 -18.28 12.22
C GLY A 30 -13.03 -18.71 11.41
N PHE A 31 -11.81 -18.44 11.90
CA PHE A 31 -10.57 -18.91 11.28
C PHE A 31 -10.22 -20.31 11.76
N ASN A 32 -9.63 -21.07 10.86
CA ASN A 32 -9.02 -22.36 11.21
C ASN A 32 -7.64 -22.11 11.83
N VAL A 33 -7.52 -22.32 13.14
CA VAL A 33 -6.31 -22.06 13.91
C VAL A 33 -5.12 -22.90 13.44
N GLU A 34 -5.37 -24.17 13.10
CA GLU A 34 -4.29 -25.03 12.61
C GLU A 34 -3.68 -24.51 11.30
N ARG A 35 -4.51 -23.95 10.40
CA ARG A 35 -4.00 -23.28 9.19
C ARG A 35 -3.23 -22.00 9.50
N LEU A 36 -3.63 -21.22 10.49
CA LEU A 36 -2.86 -20.05 10.96
C LEU A 36 -1.51 -20.49 11.54
N ASN A 37 -1.48 -21.57 12.31
CA ASN A 37 -0.25 -22.15 12.85
C ASN A 37 0.68 -22.69 11.74
N GLN A 38 0.10 -23.28 10.69
CA GLN A 38 0.88 -23.71 9.51
C GLN A 38 1.48 -22.51 8.78
N MET A 39 0.72 -21.44 8.61
CA MET A 39 1.19 -20.18 8.03
C MET A 39 2.32 -19.58 8.89
N ASP A 40 2.17 -19.55 10.20
CA ASP A 40 3.19 -19.05 11.13
C ASP A 40 4.52 -19.82 10.99
N ARG A 41 4.45 -21.14 11.00
CA ARG A 41 5.62 -22.00 10.77
C ARG A 41 6.26 -21.75 9.39
N TRP A 42 5.44 -21.61 8.36
CA TRP A 42 5.94 -21.34 7.01
C TRP A 42 6.65 -19.97 6.93
N ILE A 43 6.07 -18.91 7.53
CA ILE A 43 6.71 -17.58 7.55
C ILE A 43 8.04 -17.64 8.32
N SER A 44 8.09 -18.30 9.49
CA SER A 44 9.33 -18.50 10.23
C SER A 44 10.41 -19.15 9.36
N GLN A 45 10.07 -20.22 8.65
CA GLN A 45 11.00 -20.90 7.74
C GLN A 45 11.53 -19.98 6.62
N GLN A 46 10.67 -19.07 6.09
CA GLN A 46 11.11 -18.13 5.07
C GLN A 46 12.09 -17.09 5.64
N VAL A 47 11.85 -16.63 6.87
CA VAL A 47 12.78 -15.71 7.56
C VAL A 47 14.12 -16.41 7.83
N ASP A 48 14.10 -17.65 8.29
CA ASP A 48 15.30 -18.46 8.51
C ASP A 48 16.04 -18.73 7.18
N ALA A 49 15.32 -18.86 6.07
CA ALA A 49 15.88 -19.02 4.73
C ALA A 49 16.47 -17.71 4.14
N GLY A 50 16.39 -16.59 4.86
CA GLY A 50 17.09 -15.35 4.50
C GLY A 50 16.22 -14.11 4.31
N TYR A 51 14.89 -14.20 4.36
CA TYR A 51 14.05 -12.99 4.35
C TYR A 51 14.35 -12.13 5.60
N PRO A 52 14.51 -10.80 5.45
CA PRO A 52 14.87 -9.94 6.57
C PRO A 52 13.87 -9.98 7.72
N GLY A 53 12.61 -9.80 7.41
CA GLY A 53 11.52 -9.79 8.38
C GLY A 53 10.16 -9.62 7.70
N VAL A 54 9.11 -9.90 8.45
CA VAL A 54 7.71 -9.84 8.01
C VAL A 54 6.84 -9.32 9.15
N ASN A 55 5.92 -8.41 8.83
CA ASN A 55 4.79 -8.09 9.71
C ASN A 55 3.50 -8.50 9.00
N LEU A 56 2.63 -9.19 9.72
CA LEU A 56 1.33 -9.61 9.24
C LEU A 56 0.24 -9.11 10.17
N LEU A 57 -0.79 -8.53 9.58
CA LEU A 57 -2.02 -8.11 10.23
C LEU A 57 -3.21 -8.66 9.45
N ILE A 58 -4.11 -9.38 10.13
CA ILE A 58 -5.37 -9.85 9.55
C ILE A 58 -6.51 -9.18 10.31
N ILE A 59 -7.37 -8.48 9.57
CA ILE A 59 -8.58 -7.83 10.08
C ILE A 59 -9.78 -8.48 9.42
N LYS A 60 -10.79 -8.82 10.21
CA LYS A 60 -12.09 -9.29 9.74
C LYS A 60 -13.18 -8.65 10.60
N ASP A 61 -14.24 -8.15 9.97
CA ASP A 61 -15.40 -7.55 10.63
C ASP A 61 -15.01 -6.48 11.67
N ASN A 62 -14.09 -5.59 11.31
CA ASN A 62 -13.49 -4.55 12.17
C ASN A 62 -12.77 -5.09 13.42
N GLN A 63 -12.38 -6.36 13.42
CA GLN A 63 -11.61 -6.97 14.50
C GLN A 63 -10.25 -7.42 14.03
N ILE A 64 -9.21 -7.15 14.83
CA ILE A 64 -7.88 -7.69 14.63
C ILE A 64 -7.90 -9.15 15.07
N VAL A 65 -7.79 -10.05 14.10
CA VAL A 65 -7.85 -11.50 14.33
C VAL A 65 -6.45 -12.08 14.54
N TYR A 66 -5.46 -11.51 13.85
CA TYR A 66 -4.09 -11.99 13.91
C TYR A 66 -3.13 -10.82 13.68
N ARG A 67 -2.11 -10.71 14.53
CA ARG A 67 -1.07 -9.69 14.40
C ARG A 67 0.25 -10.24 14.93
N LYS A 68 1.26 -10.35 14.06
CA LYS A 68 2.56 -10.90 14.44
C LYS A 68 3.68 -10.33 13.58
N ALA A 69 4.89 -10.33 14.14
CA ALA A 69 6.13 -9.95 13.49
C ALA A 69 7.16 -11.07 13.61
N TRP A 70 7.98 -11.24 12.55
CA TRP A 70 9.07 -12.19 12.48
C TRP A 70 10.33 -11.52 11.94
N GLY A 71 11.50 -12.00 12.36
CA GLY A 71 12.80 -11.57 11.86
C GLY A 71 13.19 -10.16 12.30
N ALA A 72 13.83 -9.41 11.42
CA ALA A 72 14.43 -8.12 11.69
C ALA A 72 13.73 -6.97 10.95
N ALA A 73 13.56 -5.84 11.63
CA ALA A 73 13.19 -4.56 11.05
C ALA A 73 14.35 -3.96 10.24
N LYS A 74 15.58 -4.11 10.73
CA LYS A 74 16.80 -3.74 10.01
C LYS A 74 17.80 -4.88 10.16
N LYS A 75 18.18 -5.50 9.05
CA LYS A 75 19.13 -6.62 8.98
C LYS A 75 20.48 -6.18 8.44
N TYR A 76 20.51 -5.12 7.63
CA TYR A 76 21.70 -4.59 6.98
C TYR A 76 21.89 -3.12 7.32
N ASP A 77 23.14 -2.69 7.40
CA ASP A 77 23.54 -1.29 7.41
C ASP A 77 24.27 -0.99 6.10
N GLY A 78 23.57 -0.28 5.19
CA GLY A 78 23.96 -0.24 3.78
C GLY A 78 23.97 -1.64 3.17
N SER A 79 25.14 -2.12 2.76
CA SER A 79 25.34 -3.46 2.18
C SER A 79 25.89 -4.48 3.15
N VAL A 80 26.18 -4.08 4.40
CA VAL A 80 26.83 -4.92 5.41
C VAL A 80 25.78 -5.56 6.30
N LEU A 81 25.89 -6.87 6.51
CA LEU A 81 25.07 -7.59 7.47
C LEU A 81 25.42 -7.15 8.89
N MET A 82 24.43 -6.73 9.67
CA MET A 82 24.61 -6.33 11.05
C MET A 82 24.87 -7.57 11.95
N GLU A 83 25.82 -7.47 12.85
CA GLU A 83 26.06 -8.52 13.87
C GLU A 83 24.85 -8.69 14.79
N GLN A 84 24.18 -7.57 15.11
CA GLN A 84 22.95 -7.56 15.91
C GLN A 84 21.83 -6.87 15.13
N PRO A 85 21.06 -7.63 14.34
CA PRO A 85 19.91 -7.09 13.60
C PRO A 85 18.86 -6.51 14.54
N VAL A 86 18.26 -5.39 14.17
CA VAL A 86 17.13 -4.81 14.91
C VAL A 86 15.90 -5.68 14.74
N LYS A 87 15.38 -6.24 15.82
CA LYS A 87 14.22 -7.15 15.79
C LYS A 87 12.98 -6.45 15.29
N ALA A 88 12.22 -7.11 14.42
CA ALA A 88 10.90 -6.66 14.01
C ALA A 88 9.88 -6.83 15.14
N THR A 89 9.02 -5.83 15.30
CA THR A 89 7.89 -5.85 16.23
C THR A 89 6.61 -5.49 15.50
N THR A 90 5.45 -5.72 16.10
CA THR A 90 4.16 -5.31 15.53
C THR A 90 4.00 -3.80 15.41
N GLY A 91 4.84 -3.02 16.07
CA GLY A 91 4.94 -1.57 15.96
C GLY A 91 6.00 -1.05 14.99
N THR A 92 6.72 -1.94 14.29
CA THR A 92 7.73 -1.54 13.31
C THR A 92 7.10 -0.75 12.17
N LEU A 93 7.68 0.43 11.88
CA LEU A 93 7.29 1.24 10.74
C LEU A 93 8.09 0.81 9.51
N TYR A 94 7.42 0.66 8.39
CA TYR A 94 8.00 0.29 7.11
C TYR A 94 7.83 1.40 6.08
N ASP A 95 8.84 1.60 5.25
CA ASP A 95 8.69 2.39 4.04
C ASP A 95 7.73 1.65 3.09
N LEU A 96 6.64 2.32 2.75
CA LEU A 96 5.61 1.76 1.87
C LEU A 96 6.04 1.78 0.40
N ALA A 97 7.18 2.40 0.07
CA ALA A 97 7.71 2.50 -1.29
C ALA A 97 6.60 2.85 -2.30
N SER A 98 6.39 2.00 -3.30
CA SER A 98 5.37 2.25 -4.34
C SER A 98 3.91 2.18 -3.89
N ASN A 99 3.63 1.66 -2.70
CA ASN A 99 2.28 1.73 -2.12
C ASN A 99 1.86 3.19 -1.85
N THR A 100 2.84 4.11 -1.72
CA THR A 100 2.61 5.56 -1.67
C THR A 100 1.72 6.04 -2.82
N LYS A 101 1.81 5.42 -4.00
CA LYS A 101 0.96 5.78 -5.14
C LYS A 101 -0.52 5.54 -4.86
N MET A 102 -0.84 4.49 -4.12
CA MET A 102 -2.24 4.16 -3.76
C MET A 102 -2.72 4.98 -2.58
N TYR A 103 -1.91 5.07 -1.52
CA TYR A 103 -2.36 5.66 -0.25
C TYR A 103 -2.13 7.16 -0.14
N ALA A 104 -1.19 7.74 -0.89
CA ALA A 104 -0.96 9.18 -0.89
C ALA A 104 -1.38 9.82 -2.22
N THR A 105 -0.77 9.44 -3.34
CA THR A 105 -1.02 10.10 -4.62
C THR A 105 -2.46 9.92 -5.09
N ASN A 106 -2.99 8.71 -5.06
CA ASN A 106 -4.38 8.46 -5.46
C ASN A 106 -5.38 9.16 -4.55
N PHE A 107 -5.11 9.21 -3.25
CA PHE A 107 -5.96 9.92 -2.30
C PHE A 107 -5.96 11.43 -2.55
N ALA A 108 -4.79 12.02 -2.84
CA ALA A 108 -4.69 13.44 -3.22
C ALA A 108 -5.47 13.74 -4.51
N LEU A 109 -5.40 12.85 -5.52
CA LEU A 109 -6.18 12.99 -6.76
C LEU A 109 -7.68 12.90 -6.48
N GLN A 110 -8.14 11.97 -5.66
CA GLN A 110 -9.55 11.84 -5.26
C GLN A 110 -10.04 13.12 -4.55
N LYS A 111 -9.22 13.72 -3.70
CA LYS A 111 -9.55 14.98 -3.06
C LYS A 111 -9.72 16.10 -4.07
N LEU A 112 -8.80 16.26 -5.02
CA LEU A 112 -8.91 17.26 -6.10
C LEU A 112 -10.17 17.03 -6.95
N MET A 113 -10.53 15.76 -7.23
CA MET A 113 -11.76 15.42 -7.94
C MET A 113 -13.00 15.80 -7.12
N SER A 114 -13.02 15.53 -5.82
CA SER A 114 -14.15 15.87 -4.95
C SER A 114 -14.34 17.39 -4.81
N GLU A 115 -13.30 18.16 -5.01
CA GLU A 115 -13.32 19.64 -5.03
C GLU A 115 -13.61 20.23 -6.41
N GLY A 116 -13.86 19.39 -7.42
CA GLY A 116 -14.09 19.80 -8.80
C GLY A 116 -12.87 20.40 -9.51
N LYS A 117 -11.69 20.27 -8.93
CA LYS A 117 -10.43 20.81 -9.49
C LYS A 117 -9.80 19.91 -10.54
N LEU A 118 -10.20 18.65 -10.62
CA LEU A 118 -9.71 17.66 -11.54
C LEU A 118 -10.86 16.75 -11.97
N HIS A 119 -10.94 16.43 -13.27
CA HIS A 119 -11.87 15.44 -13.78
C HIS A 119 -11.12 14.19 -14.29
N PRO A 120 -11.63 12.96 -14.10
CA PRO A 120 -10.97 11.74 -14.57
C PRO A 120 -10.64 11.74 -16.06
N ASP A 121 -11.51 12.35 -16.88
CA ASP A 121 -11.38 12.42 -18.34
C ASP A 121 -10.54 13.61 -18.81
N ASP A 122 -10.10 14.48 -17.89
CA ASP A 122 -9.24 15.60 -18.25
C ASP A 122 -7.90 15.11 -18.80
N ARG A 123 -7.39 15.84 -19.79
CA ARG A 123 -6.07 15.57 -20.36
C ARG A 123 -4.98 16.02 -19.38
N ILE A 124 -3.93 15.23 -19.24
CA ILE A 124 -2.81 15.53 -18.34
C ILE A 124 -2.16 16.87 -18.71
N ALA A 125 -2.03 17.16 -20.01
CA ALA A 125 -1.45 18.40 -20.53
C ALA A 125 -2.23 19.66 -20.09
N LYS A 126 -3.50 19.55 -19.68
CA LYS A 126 -4.29 20.67 -19.11
C LYS A 126 -3.68 21.19 -17.82
N TYR A 127 -3.10 20.30 -17.01
CA TYR A 127 -2.56 20.61 -15.69
C TYR A 127 -1.04 20.65 -15.68
N ILE A 128 -0.41 19.91 -16.59
CA ILE A 128 1.06 19.81 -16.72
C ILE A 128 1.42 20.17 -18.18
N PRO A 129 1.61 21.46 -18.48
CA PRO A 129 1.88 21.91 -19.86
C PRO A 129 3.10 21.23 -20.51
N GLY A 130 4.14 20.93 -19.72
CA GLY A 130 5.31 20.17 -20.18
C GLY A 130 5.01 18.72 -20.61
N PHE A 131 3.81 18.21 -20.36
CA PHE A 131 3.34 16.91 -20.84
C PHE A 131 2.72 16.96 -22.24
N ALA A 132 2.58 18.14 -22.84
CA ALA A 132 2.14 18.28 -24.21
C ALA A 132 3.18 17.75 -25.21
N ASP A 133 2.73 17.37 -26.42
CA ASP A 133 3.64 16.95 -27.49
C ASP A 133 4.57 18.10 -27.91
N SER A 134 5.86 17.82 -28.00
CA SER A 134 6.90 18.70 -28.53
C SER A 134 7.32 18.24 -29.93
N PRO A 135 7.76 19.15 -30.83
CA PRO A 135 8.30 18.76 -32.12
C PRO A 135 9.41 17.71 -32.05
N ASN A 136 10.24 17.77 -31.02
CA ASN A 136 11.41 16.90 -30.81
C ASN A 136 11.10 15.59 -30.07
N ASP A 137 9.83 15.34 -29.69
CA ASP A 137 9.48 14.12 -28.99
C ASP A 137 9.57 12.90 -29.88
N THR A 138 10.23 11.87 -29.41
CA THR A 138 10.29 10.54 -30.05
C THR A 138 8.90 9.85 -29.99
N ILE A 139 8.12 10.09 -28.91
CA ILE A 139 6.79 9.53 -28.71
C ILE A 139 5.76 10.64 -28.83
N LYS A 140 4.87 10.52 -29.82
CA LYS A 140 3.78 11.44 -30.08
C LYS A 140 2.47 10.96 -29.43
N GLY A 141 1.51 11.86 -29.30
CA GLY A 141 0.18 11.55 -28.77
C GLY A 141 0.02 11.77 -27.27
N LYS A 142 1.00 12.37 -26.59
CA LYS A 142 0.89 12.72 -25.16
C LYS A 142 -0.28 13.66 -24.89
N ASN A 143 -0.59 14.54 -25.84
CA ASN A 143 -1.74 15.45 -25.76
C ASN A 143 -3.10 14.76 -25.60
N THR A 144 -3.19 13.48 -25.99
CA THR A 144 -4.44 12.71 -25.92
C THR A 144 -4.60 11.94 -24.62
N LEU A 145 -3.54 11.86 -23.82
CA LEU A 145 -3.57 11.07 -22.60
C LEU A 145 -4.39 11.75 -21.50
N GLY A 146 -5.42 11.08 -21.03
CA GLY A 146 -6.20 11.46 -19.87
C GLY A 146 -5.66 10.85 -18.58
N PHE A 147 -6.05 11.41 -17.44
CA PHE A 147 -5.65 10.91 -16.13
C PHE A 147 -6.05 9.45 -15.92
N LEU A 148 -7.28 9.08 -16.26
CA LEU A 148 -7.76 7.69 -16.12
C LEU A 148 -6.93 6.73 -16.97
N THR A 149 -6.64 7.07 -18.22
CA THR A 149 -5.81 6.26 -19.13
C THR A 149 -4.39 6.09 -18.58
N CYS A 150 -3.80 7.17 -18.06
CA CYS A 150 -2.46 7.13 -17.47
C CYS A 150 -2.41 6.22 -16.24
N CYS A 151 -3.39 6.30 -15.34
CA CYS A 151 -3.48 5.46 -14.15
C CYS A 151 -3.61 3.97 -14.52
N ILE A 152 -4.49 3.64 -15.48
CA ILE A 152 -4.69 2.27 -15.96
C ILE A 152 -3.42 1.75 -16.66
N THR A 153 -2.84 2.52 -17.57
CA THR A 153 -1.64 2.13 -18.32
C THR A 153 -0.44 1.95 -17.39
N ALA A 154 -0.27 2.80 -16.37
CA ALA A 154 0.78 2.64 -15.38
C ALA A 154 0.62 1.33 -14.57
N ALA A 155 -0.61 0.96 -14.22
CA ALA A 155 -0.91 -0.30 -13.55
C ALA A 155 -0.60 -1.52 -14.44
N VAL A 156 -1.06 -1.51 -15.69
CA VAL A 156 -0.84 -2.59 -16.67
C VAL A 156 0.62 -2.72 -17.07
N SER A 157 1.32 -1.61 -17.34
CA SER A 157 2.75 -1.62 -17.70
C SER A 157 3.63 -2.18 -16.58
N ARG A 158 3.23 -2.00 -15.32
CA ARG A 158 3.90 -2.62 -14.17
C ARG A 158 3.67 -4.13 -14.16
N GLN A 159 2.46 -4.58 -14.45
CA GLN A 159 2.13 -6.01 -14.54
C GLN A 159 3.02 -6.71 -15.59
N ILE A 160 3.13 -6.12 -16.79
CA ILE A 160 3.95 -6.64 -17.90
C ILE A 160 5.45 -6.63 -17.53
N ARG A 161 5.96 -5.55 -16.93
CA ARG A 161 7.36 -5.47 -16.48
C ARG A 161 7.67 -6.52 -15.41
N ASN A 162 6.80 -6.68 -14.43
CA ASN A 162 6.98 -7.68 -13.38
C ASN A 162 6.96 -9.11 -13.93
N THR A 163 6.16 -9.38 -14.94
CA THR A 163 6.12 -10.68 -15.62
C THR A 163 7.42 -10.95 -16.41
N ARG A 164 7.97 -9.91 -17.06
CA ARG A 164 9.23 -10.02 -17.81
C ARG A 164 10.45 -10.14 -16.88
N ILE A 165 10.49 -9.39 -15.76
CA ILE A 165 11.55 -9.49 -14.75
C ILE A 165 11.49 -10.85 -14.03
N LYS A 166 10.31 -11.41 -13.77
CA LYS A 166 10.19 -12.77 -13.22
C LYS A 166 10.78 -13.83 -14.16
N ARG A 167 10.64 -13.67 -15.48
CA ARG A 167 11.28 -14.58 -16.46
C ARG A 167 12.81 -14.45 -16.52
N SER A 168 13.38 -13.28 -16.27
CA SER A 168 14.84 -13.08 -16.26
C SER A 168 15.48 -13.42 -14.90
N ARG A 169 14.78 -13.22 -13.78
CA ARG A 169 15.25 -13.56 -12.44
C ARG A 169 14.95 -15.01 -12.01
N ALA A 170 14.09 -15.72 -12.73
CA ALA A 170 13.79 -17.14 -12.45
C ALA A 170 15.01 -18.08 -12.57
N ARG A 171 16.16 -17.58 -13.06
CA ARG A 171 17.45 -18.29 -13.04
C ARG A 171 18.21 -18.18 -11.70
N TYR A 172 17.74 -17.36 -10.75
CA TYR A 172 18.46 -17.11 -9.48
C TYR A 172 17.66 -17.43 -8.20
N ILE A 173 16.42 -17.89 -8.34
CA ILE A 173 15.63 -18.35 -7.19
C ILE A 173 15.52 -19.86 -7.32
N PRO A 174 16.00 -20.65 -6.33
CA PRO A 174 15.74 -22.10 -6.30
C PRO A 174 14.24 -22.32 -6.48
N ARG A 175 13.87 -23.18 -7.42
CA ARG A 175 12.46 -23.57 -7.64
C ARG A 175 11.87 -24.07 -6.33
N ILE A 176 11.20 -23.20 -5.58
CA ILE A 176 10.26 -23.63 -4.55
C ILE A 176 9.11 -24.29 -5.33
N LYS A 177 9.06 -25.62 -5.30
CA LYS A 177 7.95 -26.39 -5.88
C LYS A 177 6.67 -25.90 -5.19
N ALA A 178 5.88 -25.09 -5.90
CA ALA A 178 4.54 -24.74 -5.47
C ALA A 178 3.73 -26.04 -5.36
N ARG A 179 3.57 -26.56 -4.15
CA ARG A 179 2.57 -27.61 -3.90
C ARG A 179 1.21 -26.97 -4.11
N ARG A 180 0.50 -27.47 -5.11
CA ARG A 180 -0.89 -27.12 -5.37
C ARG A 180 -1.70 -27.45 -4.12
N TRP A 181 -2.25 -26.43 -3.48
CA TRP A 181 -3.20 -26.60 -2.40
C TRP A 181 -4.53 -27.04 -3.02
N ARG A 182 -4.97 -28.25 -2.73
CA ARG A 182 -6.34 -28.73 -2.96
C ARG A 182 -7.14 -28.52 -1.69
#